data_eb5c8ff81e4af3a75fdd73b54118ac20
#
_entry.id   eb5c8ff81e4af3a75fdd73b54118ac20
#
_cell.length_a   1.000
_cell.length_b   1.000
_cell.length_c   1.000
_cell.angle_alpha   90.00
_cell.angle_beta   90.00
_cell.angle_gamma   90.00
#
_symmetry.space_group_name_H-M   'P 1'
#
loop_
_entity.id
_entity.type
_entity.pdbx_description
1 polymer ?
#
loop_
_entity_poly.entity_id
_entity_poly.type
_entity_poly.pdbx_seq_one_letter_code
_entity_poly.pdbx_strand_id
1 'polypeptide(L)'
;MKAEKVAKSSQEQAIAAWIGLINQMRIDDLIENLNRQDQNLDSAMESMNWALGKIEDLVVANRGGNWGVHGFIAEVAECGLENAQSLLHGDKSVMEWVNDNGPADLLRNGVEIQVKFTNAGGKFSLDAVAAHLQKYPDFLDKGGVYQIPKDHLDAVRTLYEMPKEEAAKLVSSTGGPSYSN
;
A
#
# COMPACT_ATOMS: atom_id res chain seq x y z
N MET A 1 -54.48 21.34 42.68
CA MET A 1 -54.18 22.36 41.63
C MET A 1 -52.75 22.92 41.71
N LYS A 2 -52.26 23.51 42.85
CA LYS A 2 -50.92 24.11 42.90
C LYS A 2 -49.77 23.07 42.88
N ALA A 3 -49.89 21.98 43.63
CA ALA A 3 -48.89 20.91 43.67
C ALA A 3 -48.77 20.12 42.36
N GLU A 4 -49.85 19.92 41.68
CA GLU A 4 -49.94 19.23 40.39
C GLU A 4 -49.25 20.03 39.25
N LYS A 5 -49.42 21.37 39.25
CA LYS A 5 -48.69 22.27 38.34
C LYS A 5 -47.20 22.29 38.60
N VAL A 6 -46.76 22.22 39.85
CA VAL A 6 -45.34 22.21 40.22
C VAL A 6 -44.72 20.88 39.80
N ALA A 7 -45.40 19.74 40.04
CA ALA A 7 -44.90 18.41 39.63
C ALA A 7 -44.77 18.32 38.09
N LYS A 8 -45.74 18.79 37.35
CA LYS A 8 -45.70 18.82 35.89
C LYS A 8 -44.55 19.68 35.36
N SER A 9 -44.33 20.87 35.90
CA SER A 9 -43.21 21.74 35.52
C SER A 9 -41.85 21.12 35.82
N SER A 10 -41.71 20.40 36.94
CA SER A 10 -40.48 19.70 37.29
C SER A 10 -40.18 18.53 36.33
N GLN A 11 -41.19 17.80 35.89
CA GLN A 11 -41.07 16.72 34.88
C GLN A 11 -40.65 17.30 33.50
N GLU A 12 -41.27 18.38 33.08
CA GLU A 12 -40.93 19.04 31.82
C GLU A 12 -39.47 19.57 31.81
N GLN A 13 -39.01 20.12 32.93
CA GLN A 13 -37.63 20.56 33.12
C GLN A 13 -36.64 19.34 33.09
N ALA A 14 -36.98 18.26 33.75
CA ALA A 14 -36.14 17.03 33.73
C ALA A 14 -36.03 16.45 32.31
N ILE A 15 -37.14 16.38 31.58
CA ILE A 15 -37.14 15.95 30.17
C ILE A 15 -36.29 16.86 29.30
N ALA A 16 -36.42 18.15 29.44
CA ALA A 16 -35.63 19.14 28.68
C ALA A 16 -34.12 19.02 28.99
N ALA A 17 -33.76 18.85 30.25
CA ALA A 17 -32.38 18.62 30.68
C ALA A 17 -31.81 17.29 30.12
N TRP A 18 -32.60 16.23 30.12
CA TRP A 18 -32.22 14.96 29.55
C TRP A 18 -32.01 15.01 28.02
N ILE A 19 -32.92 15.67 27.30
CA ILE A 19 -32.75 15.91 25.86
C ILE A 19 -31.48 16.73 25.59
N GLY A 20 -31.23 17.75 26.39
CA GLY A 20 -30.02 18.57 26.31
C GLY A 20 -28.75 17.76 26.48
N LEU A 21 -28.73 16.85 27.48
CA LEU A 21 -27.60 15.92 27.70
C LEU A 21 -27.37 14.98 26.52
N ILE A 22 -28.43 14.36 26.00
CA ILE A 22 -28.30 13.45 24.84
C ILE A 22 -27.79 14.20 23.62
N ASN A 23 -28.25 15.43 23.38
CA ASN A 23 -27.75 16.23 22.26
C ASN A 23 -26.29 16.63 22.45
N GLN A 24 -25.87 16.97 23.67
CA GLN A 24 -24.47 17.26 23.95
C GLN A 24 -23.58 16.04 23.71
N MET A 25 -23.97 14.86 24.19
CA MET A 25 -23.22 13.61 23.93
C MET A 25 -23.06 13.34 22.42
N ARG A 26 -24.10 13.55 21.63
CA ARG A 26 -24.03 13.38 20.17
C ARG A 26 -23.08 14.37 19.51
N ILE A 27 -23.04 15.61 20.00
CA ILE A 27 -22.12 16.64 19.49
C ILE A 27 -20.70 16.28 19.86
N ASP A 28 -20.46 15.84 21.08
CA ASP A 28 -19.13 15.44 21.55
C ASP A 28 -18.60 14.23 20.75
N ASP A 29 -19.42 13.20 20.50
CA ASP A 29 -19.11 12.07 19.63
C ASP A 29 -18.78 12.49 18.20
N LEU A 30 -19.53 13.46 17.66
CA LEU A 30 -19.27 13.97 16.31
C LEU A 30 -17.93 14.70 16.24
N ILE A 31 -17.63 15.55 17.24
CA ILE A 31 -16.37 16.28 17.32
C ILE A 31 -15.20 15.31 17.42
N GLU A 32 -15.31 14.28 18.27
CA GLU A 32 -14.27 13.25 18.40
C GLU A 32 -14.04 12.51 17.08
N ASN A 33 -15.11 12.13 16.38
CA ASN A 33 -15.01 11.49 15.08
C ASN A 33 -14.33 12.38 14.02
N LEU A 34 -14.69 13.67 13.96
CA LEU A 34 -14.06 14.62 13.04
C LEU A 34 -12.58 14.80 13.35
N ASN A 35 -12.22 14.98 14.62
CA ASN A 35 -10.81 15.09 15.02
C ASN A 35 -10.00 13.86 14.65
N ARG A 36 -10.57 12.65 14.78
CA ARG A 36 -9.92 11.41 14.38
C ARG A 36 -9.74 11.33 12.86
N GLN A 37 -10.72 11.76 12.09
CA GLN A 37 -10.61 11.80 10.63
C GLN A 37 -9.54 12.81 10.17
N ASP A 38 -9.45 13.98 10.80
CA ASP A 38 -8.40 14.94 10.52
C ASP A 38 -7.01 14.37 10.82
N GLN A 39 -6.82 13.71 11.96
CA GLN A 39 -5.56 13.04 12.31
C GLN A 39 -5.18 11.94 11.32
N ASN A 40 -6.16 11.16 10.88
CA ASN A 40 -5.94 10.13 9.86
C ASN A 40 -5.49 10.73 8.53
N LEU A 41 -6.14 11.82 8.11
CA LEU A 41 -5.79 12.54 6.90
C LEU A 41 -4.37 13.12 6.98
N ASP A 42 -4.02 13.77 8.08
CA ASP A 42 -2.68 14.32 8.30
C ASP A 42 -1.62 13.21 8.21
N SER A 43 -1.85 12.08 8.87
CA SER A 43 -0.94 10.93 8.84
C SER A 43 -0.80 10.35 7.42
N ALA A 44 -1.89 10.25 6.67
CA ALA A 44 -1.87 9.80 5.28
C ALA A 44 -1.08 10.78 4.38
N MET A 45 -1.27 12.09 4.58
CA MET A 45 -0.52 13.12 3.86
C MET A 45 0.97 13.09 4.20
N GLU A 46 1.35 12.84 5.45
CA GLU A 46 2.75 12.65 5.84
C GLU A 46 3.39 11.49 5.09
N SER A 47 2.69 10.36 4.95
CA SER A 47 3.18 9.21 4.17
C SER A 47 3.38 9.56 2.69
N MET A 48 2.44 10.29 2.09
CA MET A 48 2.56 10.75 0.70
C MET A 48 3.72 11.73 0.52
N ASN A 49 3.88 12.68 1.44
CA ASN A 49 4.98 13.65 1.40
C ASN A 49 6.34 12.97 1.57
N TRP A 50 6.43 11.96 2.43
CA TRP A 50 7.62 11.14 2.55
C TRP A 50 7.97 10.47 1.21
N ALA A 51 6.99 9.84 0.55
CA ALA A 51 7.21 9.19 -0.74
C ALA A 51 7.64 10.18 -1.83
N LEU A 52 6.99 11.33 -1.92
CA LEU A 52 7.34 12.38 -2.89
C LEU A 52 8.77 12.89 -2.66
N GLY A 53 9.17 13.18 -1.43
CA GLY A 53 10.53 13.60 -1.10
C GLY A 53 11.57 12.53 -1.44
N LYS A 54 11.27 11.25 -1.18
CA LYS A 54 12.16 10.15 -1.56
C LYS A 54 12.28 9.98 -3.07
N ILE A 55 11.17 10.14 -3.81
CA ILE A 55 11.18 10.10 -5.28
C ILE A 55 12.05 11.25 -5.83
N GLU A 56 11.92 12.45 -5.28
CA GLU A 56 12.76 13.59 -5.67
C GLU A 56 14.24 13.30 -5.45
N ASP A 57 14.61 12.78 -4.27
CA ASP A 57 15.99 12.36 -3.94
C ASP A 57 16.52 11.34 -4.96
N LEU A 58 15.71 10.32 -5.32
CA LEU A 58 16.07 9.27 -6.26
C LEU A 58 16.29 9.81 -7.68
N VAL A 59 15.45 10.75 -8.12
CA VAL A 59 15.55 11.39 -9.43
C VAL A 59 16.79 12.28 -9.49
N VAL A 60 17.03 13.10 -8.48
CA VAL A 60 18.22 13.99 -8.40
C VAL A 60 19.51 13.17 -8.37
N ALA A 61 19.54 12.09 -7.59
CA ALA A 61 20.70 11.19 -7.50
C ALA A 61 20.88 10.32 -8.76
N ASN A 62 19.89 10.25 -9.65
CA ASN A 62 19.84 9.34 -10.81
C ASN A 62 20.22 7.90 -10.43
N ARG A 63 19.68 7.42 -9.30
CA ARG A 63 20.01 6.12 -8.74
C ARG A 63 19.61 4.99 -9.69
N GLY A 64 20.57 4.16 -10.03
CA GLY A 64 20.36 3.07 -11.00
C GLY A 64 20.41 3.51 -12.47
N GLY A 65 20.72 4.80 -12.73
CA GLY A 65 20.74 5.36 -14.07
C GLY A 65 19.35 5.45 -14.71
N ASN A 66 19.29 5.86 -15.97
CA ASN A 66 18.01 6.09 -16.68
C ASN A 66 17.07 4.86 -16.75
N TRP A 67 17.60 3.67 -16.55
CA TRP A 67 16.84 2.41 -16.62
C TRP A 67 16.45 1.86 -15.23
N GLY A 68 17.24 2.15 -14.21
CA GLY A 68 17.03 1.62 -12.85
C GLY A 68 16.17 2.51 -11.96
N VAL A 69 16.18 3.83 -12.19
CA VAL A 69 15.47 4.80 -11.35
C VAL A 69 13.96 4.52 -11.29
N HIS A 70 13.36 4.03 -12.38
CA HIS A 70 11.93 3.71 -12.43
C HIS A 70 11.52 2.63 -11.42
N GLY A 71 12.37 1.61 -11.20
CA GLY A 71 12.13 0.57 -10.21
C GLY A 71 12.06 1.16 -8.80
N PHE A 72 13.05 1.94 -8.41
CA PHE A 72 13.09 2.59 -7.10
C PHE A 72 11.92 3.56 -6.88
N ILE A 73 11.53 4.33 -7.92
CA ILE A 73 10.36 5.22 -7.86
C ILE A 73 9.10 4.40 -7.59
N ALA A 74 8.94 3.28 -8.27
CA ALA A 74 7.78 2.41 -8.10
C ALA A 74 7.71 1.81 -6.69
N GLU A 75 8.83 1.33 -6.15
CA GLU A 75 8.91 0.81 -4.78
C GLU A 75 8.50 1.85 -3.74
N VAL A 76 9.06 3.06 -3.84
CA VAL A 76 8.76 4.16 -2.91
C VAL A 76 7.31 4.64 -3.05
N ALA A 77 6.81 4.76 -4.28
CA ALA A 77 5.43 5.16 -4.54
C ALA A 77 4.43 4.14 -3.97
N GLU A 78 4.67 2.85 -4.16
CA GLU A 78 3.85 1.77 -3.61
C GLU A 78 3.83 1.83 -2.08
N CYS A 79 5.01 1.96 -1.47
CA CYS A 79 5.14 2.08 -0.01
C CYS A 79 4.34 3.28 0.52
N GLY A 80 4.49 4.44 -0.09
CA GLY A 80 3.78 5.66 0.34
C GLY A 80 2.28 5.58 0.16
N LEU A 81 1.80 5.04 -0.97
CA LEU A 81 0.37 4.92 -1.29
C LEU A 81 -0.35 3.91 -0.38
N GLU A 82 0.21 2.71 -0.20
CA GLU A 82 -0.37 1.68 0.68
C GLU A 82 -0.43 2.17 2.13
N ASN A 83 0.63 2.82 2.62
CA ASN A 83 0.65 3.39 3.96
C ASN A 83 -0.37 4.54 4.10
N ALA A 84 -0.45 5.44 3.13
CA ALA A 84 -1.43 6.52 3.15
C ALA A 84 -2.86 5.98 3.16
N GLN A 85 -3.16 4.96 2.37
CA GLN A 85 -4.46 4.31 2.35
C GLN A 85 -4.81 3.67 3.71
N SER A 86 -3.87 2.96 4.32
CA SER A 86 -4.06 2.34 5.63
C SER A 86 -4.30 3.39 6.72
N LEU A 87 -3.46 4.42 6.77
CA LEU A 87 -3.56 5.52 7.74
C LEU A 87 -4.86 6.31 7.60
N LEU A 88 -5.35 6.53 6.37
CA LEU A 88 -6.62 7.20 6.12
C LEU A 88 -7.82 6.44 6.74
N HIS A 89 -7.73 5.12 6.82
CA HIS A 89 -8.74 4.28 7.49
C HIS A 89 -8.54 4.20 9.02
N GLY A 90 -7.50 4.83 9.54
CA GLY A 90 -7.17 4.80 10.97
C GLY A 90 -6.36 3.59 11.41
N ASP A 91 -5.84 2.85 10.44
CA ASP A 91 -4.94 1.72 10.68
C ASP A 91 -3.47 2.21 10.79
N LYS A 92 -2.57 1.29 11.07
CA LYS A 92 -1.12 1.57 11.09
C LYS A 92 -0.53 1.46 9.68
N SER A 93 0.64 2.06 9.48
CA SER A 93 1.47 1.79 8.31
C SER A 93 1.72 0.29 8.15
N VAL A 94 1.55 -0.21 6.95
CA VAL A 94 1.64 -1.64 6.61
C VAL A 94 2.86 -1.98 5.77
N MET A 95 3.47 -0.97 5.12
CA MET A 95 4.60 -1.12 4.21
C MET A 95 5.86 -0.46 4.76
N GLU A 96 7.00 -1.09 4.50
CA GLU A 96 8.33 -0.55 4.75
C GLU A 96 9.16 -0.67 3.47
N TRP A 97 9.84 0.41 3.07
CA TRP A 97 10.76 0.40 1.96
C TRP A 97 12.12 -0.12 2.43
N VAL A 98 12.53 -1.26 1.91
CA VAL A 98 13.81 -1.91 2.23
C VAL A 98 14.86 -1.41 1.24
N ASN A 99 15.70 -0.50 1.72
CA ASN A 99 16.72 0.14 0.89
C ASN A 99 18.10 -0.50 1.11
N ASP A 100 18.17 -1.81 0.92
CA ASP A 100 19.40 -2.59 1.00
C ASP A 100 19.63 -3.41 -0.29
N ASN A 101 20.63 -4.28 -0.30
CA ASN A 101 20.89 -5.20 -1.39
C ASN A 101 20.38 -6.62 -1.07
N GLY A 102 19.37 -6.71 -0.23
CA GLY A 102 18.74 -7.94 0.22
C GLY A 102 17.83 -8.59 -0.83
N PRO A 103 17.07 -9.62 -0.41
CA PRO A 103 16.13 -10.33 -1.28
C PRO A 103 14.82 -9.57 -1.50
N ALA A 104 14.50 -8.58 -0.67
CA ALA A 104 13.24 -7.85 -0.74
C ALA A 104 13.47 -6.37 -1.00
N ASP A 105 12.58 -5.74 -1.75
CA ASP A 105 12.52 -4.29 -1.96
C ASP A 105 11.57 -3.63 -0.95
N LEU A 106 10.52 -4.38 -0.54
CA LEU A 106 9.48 -3.93 0.40
C LEU A 106 9.18 -5.02 1.44
N LEU A 107 8.74 -4.58 2.62
CA LEU A 107 8.09 -5.45 3.60
C LEU A 107 6.63 -5.00 3.76
N ARG A 108 5.68 -5.93 3.67
CA ARG A 108 4.26 -5.69 3.95
C ARG A 108 3.83 -6.53 5.15
N ASN A 109 3.63 -5.90 6.31
CA ASN A 109 3.33 -6.62 7.55
C ASN A 109 4.33 -7.75 7.84
N GLY A 110 5.61 -7.52 7.53
CA GLY A 110 6.68 -8.51 7.70
C GLY A 110 6.82 -9.55 6.58
N VAL A 111 5.98 -9.52 5.55
CA VAL A 111 6.14 -10.35 4.35
C VAL A 111 7.09 -9.65 3.39
N GLU A 112 8.13 -10.36 2.96
CA GLU A 112 9.10 -9.87 1.99
C GLU A 112 8.49 -9.79 0.59
N ILE A 113 8.62 -8.62 -0.05
CA ILE A 113 8.14 -8.36 -1.42
C ILE A 113 9.32 -7.93 -2.29
N GLN A 114 9.51 -8.65 -3.39
CA GLN A 114 10.45 -8.25 -4.45
C GLN A 114 9.65 -7.63 -5.59
N VAL A 115 9.92 -6.39 -5.91
CA VAL A 115 9.25 -5.64 -6.96
C VAL A 115 9.98 -5.84 -8.28
N LYS A 116 9.26 -6.24 -9.33
CA LYS A 116 9.80 -6.37 -10.69
C LYS A 116 8.93 -5.59 -11.66
N PHE A 117 9.43 -4.42 -12.06
CA PHE A 117 8.80 -3.60 -13.10
C PHE A 117 9.43 -3.84 -14.46
N THR A 118 8.71 -3.48 -15.52
CA THR A 118 9.25 -3.49 -16.88
C THR A 118 10.34 -2.45 -17.02
N ASN A 119 11.38 -2.77 -17.74
CA ASN A 119 12.32 -1.75 -18.22
C ASN A 119 11.64 -0.84 -19.27
N ALA A 120 12.26 0.30 -19.55
CA ALA A 120 11.74 1.22 -20.56
C ALA A 120 11.56 0.51 -21.91
N GLY A 121 10.35 0.60 -22.48
CA GLY A 121 9.95 -0.12 -23.69
C GLY A 121 8.85 -1.18 -23.45
N GLY A 122 8.29 -1.26 -22.25
CA GLY A 122 7.10 -2.08 -21.98
C GLY A 122 7.35 -3.59 -21.99
N LYS A 123 8.59 -4.04 -21.86
CA LYS A 123 8.94 -5.46 -21.84
C LYS A 123 9.14 -5.92 -20.40
N PHE A 124 8.35 -6.89 -19.97
CA PHE A 124 8.59 -7.64 -18.74
C PHE A 124 9.53 -8.79 -19.05
N SER A 125 10.63 -8.88 -18.31
CA SER A 125 11.56 -10.02 -18.43
C SER A 125 11.39 -10.93 -17.23
N LEU A 126 10.95 -12.16 -17.49
CA LEU A 126 10.98 -13.25 -16.50
C LEU A 126 12.41 -13.60 -16.09
N ASP A 127 13.40 -13.24 -16.89
CA ASP A 127 14.82 -13.42 -16.58
C ASP A 127 15.20 -12.68 -15.29
N ALA A 128 14.56 -11.51 -15.02
CA ALA A 128 14.78 -10.78 -13.77
C ALA A 128 14.28 -11.54 -12.54
N VAL A 129 13.17 -12.26 -12.67
CA VAL A 129 12.64 -13.14 -11.60
C VAL A 129 13.54 -14.38 -11.46
N ALA A 130 13.92 -15.00 -12.56
CA ALA A 130 14.79 -16.16 -12.57
C ALA A 130 16.18 -15.84 -11.98
N ALA A 131 16.77 -14.71 -12.36
CA ALA A 131 18.05 -14.26 -11.82
C ALA A 131 17.96 -13.97 -10.30
N HIS A 132 16.85 -13.39 -9.85
CA HIS A 132 16.62 -13.17 -8.42
C HIS A 132 16.50 -14.50 -7.66
N LEU A 133 15.72 -15.47 -8.16
CA LEU A 133 15.58 -16.78 -7.54
C LEU A 133 16.90 -17.58 -7.56
N GLN A 134 17.74 -17.39 -8.58
CA GLN A 134 19.06 -17.99 -8.59
C GLN A 134 19.95 -17.42 -7.49
N LYS A 135 19.85 -16.12 -7.21
CA LYS A 135 20.60 -15.46 -6.14
C LYS A 135 20.04 -15.78 -4.75
N TYR A 136 18.71 -15.91 -4.64
CA TYR A 136 17.99 -16.14 -3.40
C TYR A 136 17.02 -17.32 -3.55
N PRO A 137 17.53 -18.58 -3.60
CA PRO A 137 16.71 -19.75 -3.92
C PRO A 137 15.59 -20.02 -2.91
N ASP A 138 15.79 -19.65 -1.65
CA ASP A 138 14.81 -19.88 -0.56
C ASP A 138 13.78 -18.76 -0.43
N PHE A 139 13.78 -17.75 -1.31
CA PHE A 139 12.93 -16.57 -1.17
C PHE A 139 11.44 -16.93 -1.10
N LEU A 140 10.96 -17.75 -2.03
CA LEU A 140 9.57 -18.20 -2.06
C LEU A 140 9.24 -19.16 -0.91
N ASP A 141 10.18 -20.05 -0.55
CA ASP A 141 10.00 -21.01 0.54
C ASP A 141 9.87 -20.32 1.91
N LYS A 142 10.47 -19.13 2.06
CA LYS A 142 10.35 -18.27 3.24
C LYS A 142 9.08 -17.41 3.22
N GLY A 143 8.23 -17.54 2.21
CA GLY A 143 7.01 -16.79 2.07
C GLY A 143 7.17 -15.46 1.35
N GLY A 144 8.31 -15.20 0.72
CA GLY A 144 8.53 -14.03 -0.12
C GLY A 144 7.61 -14.04 -1.35
N VAL A 145 7.22 -12.86 -1.81
CA VAL A 145 6.32 -12.70 -2.96
C VAL A 145 6.90 -11.75 -4.00
N TYR A 146 6.51 -11.93 -5.26
CA TYR A 146 6.85 -11.00 -6.33
C TYR A 146 5.68 -10.09 -6.64
N GLN A 147 5.94 -8.79 -6.70
CA GLN A 147 5.02 -7.80 -7.23
C GLN A 147 5.40 -7.45 -8.66
N ILE A 148 4.46 -7.66 -9.57
CA ILE A 148 4.64 -7.43 -11.01
C ILE A 148 3.52 -6.55 -11.54
N PRO A 149 3.73 -5.82 -12.65
CA PRO A 149 2.66 -5.05 -13.28
C PRO A 149 1.47 -5.93 -13.64
N LYS A 150 0.27 -5.42 -13.40
CA LYS A 150 -1.00 -6.15 -13.64
C LYS A 150 -1.13 -6.63 -15.09
N ASP A 151 -0.64 -5.84 -16.04
CA ASP A 151 -0.72 -6.15 -17.47
C ASP A 151 0.06 -7.41 -17.88
N HIS A 152 0.99 -7.85 -17.02
CA HIS A 152 1.79 -9.06 -17.24
C HIS A 152 1.29 -10.30 -16.48
N LEU A 153 0.23 -10.15 -15.68
CA LEU A 153 -0.26 -11.23 -14.81
C LEU A 153 -0.70 -12.47 -15.61
N ASP A 154 -1.43 -12.26 -16.71
CA ASP A 154 -1.94 -13.36 -17.54
C ASP A 154 -0.81 -14.12 -18.22
N ALA A 155 0.23 -13.41 -18.64
CA ALA A 155 1.43 -14.02 -19.22
C ALA A 155 2.19 -14.85 -18.19
N VAL A 156 2.34 -14.35 -16.98
CA VAL A 156 2.98 -15.09 -15.89
C VAL A 156 2.16 -16.33 -15.53
N ARG A 157 0.84 -16.23 -15.48
CA ARG A 157 -0.07 -17.37 -15.26
C ARG A 157 0.09 -18.42 -16.36
N THR A 158 0.07 -18.01 -17.62
CA THR A 158 0.27 -18.93 -18.76
C THR A 158 1.59 -19.68 -18.65
N LEU A 159 2.68 -19.00 -18.29
CA LEU A 159 3.98 -19.64 -18.09
C LEU A 159 4.01 -20.57 -16.87
N TYR A 160 3.30 -20.23 -15.80
CA TYR A 160 3.21 -21.07 -14.61
C TYR A 160 2.41 -22.35 -14.86
N GLU A 161 1.39 -22.29 -15.72
CA GLU A 161 0.55 -23.44 -16.11
C GLU A 161 1.20 -24.32 -17.18
N MET A 162 2.27 -23.85 -17.85
CA MET A 162 3.00 -24.61 -18.84
C MET A 162 3.88 -25.70 -18.19
N PRO A 163 4.13 -26.82 -18.92
CA PRO A 163 5.18 -27.77 -18.52
C PRO A 163 6.52 -27.05 -18.34
N LYS A 164 7.25 -27.38 -17.27
CA LYS A 164 8.53 -26.71 -16.92
C LYS A 164 9.54 -26.65 -18.07
N GLU A 165 9.58 -27.70 -18.90
CA GLU A 165 10.48 -27.80 -20.05
C GLU A 165 10.10 -26.83 -21.19
N GLU A 166 8.84 -26.56 -21.36
CA GLU A 166 8.30 -25.63 -22.37
C GLU A 166 8.45 -24.16 -21.91
N ALA A 167 8.15 -23.89 -20.66
CA ALA A 167 8.38 -22.59 -20.03
C ALA A 167 9.88 -22.22 -20.05
N ALA A 168 10.78 -23.15 -19.76
CA ALA A 168 12.23 -22.94 -19.81
C ALA A 168 12.73 -22.58 -21.21
N LYS A 169 12.17 -23.18 -22.26
CA LYS A 169 12.50 -22.83 -23.66
C LYS A 169 12.06 -21.41 -24.03
N LEU A 170 10.87 -20.99 -23.59
CA LEU A 170 10.36 -19.65 -23.83
C LEU A 170 11.18 -18.58 -23.11
N VAL A 171 11.59 -18.84 -21.88
CA VAL A 171 12.45 -17.92 -21.11
C VAL A 171 13.85 -17.82 -21.72
N SER A 172 14.43 -18.92 -22.19
CA SER A 172 15.80 -18.94 -22.72
C SER A 172 15.93 -18.40 -24.14
N SER A 173 14.88 -18.46 -24.96
CA SER A 173 14.96 -18.09 -26.39
C SER A 173 14.63 -16.62 -26.69
N THR A 174 13.96 -15.91 -25.79
CA THR A 174 13.41 -14.58 -26.07
C THR A 174 13.86 -13.47 -25.12
N GLY A 175 14.67 -13.80 -24.12
CA GLY A 175 14.93 -12.84 -23.04
C GLY A 175 13.67 -12.39 -22.31
N GLY A 176 12.66 -13.27 -22.27
CA GLY A 176 11.33 -13.05 -21.76
C GLY A 176 10.31 -12.71 -22.85
N PRO A 177 9.01 -12.95 -22.60
CA PRO A 177 7.96 -12.66 -23.56
C PRO A 177 7.93 -11.16 -23.87
N SER A 178 8.08 -10.81 -25.17
CA SER A 178 7.86 -9.46 -25.62
C SER A 178 6.38 -9.28 -25.93
N TYR A 179 5.71 -8.40 -25.19
CA TYR A 179 4.34 -7.99 -25.50
C TYR A 179 4.41 -6.75 -26.38
N SER A 180 4.00 -6.87 -27.63
CA SER A 180 3.66 -5.73 -28.45
C SER A 180 2.22 -5.34 -28.13
N ASN A 181 1.98 -4.07 -27.81
CA ASN A 181 0.65 -3.49 -27.74
C ASN A 181 -0.09 -3.67 -29.05
#